data_a1eaebce38d08bae9c6a4ea092dd4683
#
_entry.id   a1eaebce38d08bae9c6a4ea092dd4683
#
_cell.length_a   1.000
_cell.length_b   1.000
_cell.length_c   1.000
_cell.angle_alpha   90.00
_cell.angle_beta   90.00
_cell.angle_gamma   90.00
#
_symmetry.space_group_name_H-M   'P 1'
#
loop_
_entity.id
_entity.type
_entity.pdbx_description
1 polymer ?
#
loop_
_entity_poly.entity_id
_entity_poly.type
_entity_poly.pdbx_seq_one_letter_code
_entity_poly.pdbx_strand_id
1 'polypeptide(L)'
;MAKSFEQLRQDDQLAVRAKIRSGAYCDHTSGLANGFLQANLVILEQSYALDFMRFCQRNPKPCPLVGVTDTGSPFMRTLGADIDIRSDVPSYHIYRHGVLDGTVGDITDLWNDQMVGFALGCSFTFEHALIRAGISVWHIDNDQTVPMFKTNIKTIESGPFSGPMVVSMRAIPIDKLDMVRAISANFPM
;
A
#
# COMPACT_ATOMS: atom_id res chain seq x y z
N MET A 1 -14.74 11.24 -20.02
CA MET A 1 -13.78 12.14 -19.32
C MET A 1 -13.34 11.43 -18.04
N ALA A 2 -12.02 11.34 -17.80
CA ALA A 2 -11.51 10.83 -16.52
C ALA A 2 -12.01 11.76 -15.38
N LYS A 3 -12.51 11.16 -14.29
CA LYS A 3 -12.83 11.93 -13.09
C LYS A 3 -11.53 12.51 -12.52
N SER A 4 -11.57 13.77 -12.08
CA SER A 4 -10.43 14.35 -11.37
C SER A 4 -10.24 13.65 -10.01
N PHE A 5 -9.05 13.75 -9.43
CA PHE A 5 -8.74 13.24 -8.08
C PHE A 5 -9.78 13.70 -7.04
N GLU A 6 -10.17 14.96 -7.08
CA GLU A 6 -11.19 15.55 -6.19
C GLU A 6 -12.55 14.82 -6.27
N GLN A 7 -12.96 14.41 -7.46
CA GLN A 7 -14.22 13.67 -7.63
C GLN A 7 -14.11 12.25 -7.05
N LEU A 8 -12.94 11.61 -7.16
CA LEU A 8 -12.69 10.28 -6.63
C LEU A 8 -12.60 10.24 -5.09
N ARG A 9 -12.23 11.35 -4.45
CA ARG A 9 -12.20 11.45 -2.97
C ARG A 9 -13.56 11.21 -2.32
N GLN A 10 -14.65 11.41 -3.04
CA GLN A 10 -16.03 11.18 -2.59
C GLN A 10 -16.53 9.77 -2.90
N ASP A 11 -15.81 9.03 -3.75
CA ASP A 11 -16.22 7.69 -4.16
C ASP A 11 -15.85 6.65 -3.10
N ASP A 12 -16.62 5.59 -3.01
CA ASP A 12 -16.28 4.43 -2.19
C ASP A 12 -15.18 3.58 -2.84
N GLN A 13 -14.70 2.58 -2.11
CA GLN A 13 -13.60 1.72 -2.57
C GLN A 13 -13.96 0.90 -3.83
N LEU A 14 -15.23 0.56 -4.06
CA LEU A 14 -15.67 -0.18 -5.25
C LEU A 14 -15.61 0.70 -6.49
N ALA A 15 -16.11 1.94 -6.36
CA ALA A 15 -16.09 2.91 -7.45
C ALA A 15 -14.65 3.31 -7.82
N VAL A 16 -13.77 3.50 -6.83
CA VAL A 16 -12.34 3.77 -7.07
C VAL A 16 -11.68 2.61 -7.82
N ARG A 17 -11.85 1.36 -7.35
CA ARG A 17 -11.27 0.19 -8.03
C ARG A 17 -11.83 -0.01 -9.45
N ALA A 18 -13.13 0.24 -9.67
CA ALA A 18 -13.71 0.20 -11.02
C ALA A 18 -13.07 1.20 -11.97
N LYS A 19 -12.67 2.39 -11.49
CA LYS A 19 -11.95 3.38 -12.28
C LYS A 19 -10.51 2.95 -12.60
N ILE A 20 -9.84 2.34 -11.64
CA ILE A 20 -8.51 1.77 -11.83
C ILE A 20 -8.56 0.66 -12.88
N ARG A 21 -9.42 -0.35 -12.73
CA ARG A 21 -9.61 -1.45 -13.71
C ARG A 21 -9.89 -0.97 -15.12
N SER A 22 -10.62 0.11 -15.27
CA SER A 22 -10.93 0.67 -16.60
C SER A 22 -9.81 1.52 -17.19
N GLY A 23 -8.69 1.70 -16.49
CA GLY A 23 -7.60 2.61 -16.89
C GLY A 23 -7.98 4.09 -16.83
N ALA A 24 -9.14 4.43 -16.29
CA ALA A 24 -9.58 5.83 -16.15
C ALA A 24 -8.88 6.55 -14.99
N TYR A 25 -8.17 5.83 -14.14
CA TYR A 25 -7.35 6.37 -13.06
C TYR A 25 -6.08 5.53 -12.90
N CYS A 26 -4.91 6.17 -12.95
CA CYS A 26 -3.60 5.53 -12.90
C CYS A 26 -2.60 6.27 -11.98
N ASP A 27 -3.08 7.13 -11.09
CA ASP A 27 -2.27 7.90 -10.15
C ASP A 27 -2.34 7.30 -8.73
N HIS A 28 -1.67 7.92 -7.75
CA HIS A 28 -1.63 7.45 -6.37
C HIS A 28 -3.03 7.43 -5.72
N THR A 29 -3.22 6.51 -4.77
CA THR A 29 -4.50 6.34 -4.05
C THR A 29 -4.55 7.02 -2.68
N SER A 30 -3.53 7.78 -2.30
CA SER A 30 -3.50 8.54 -1.04
C SER A 30 -4.70 9.48 -0.95
N GLY A 31 -5.47 9.39 0.13
CA GLY A 31 -6.67 10.21 0.33
C GLY A 31 -7.92 9.75 -0.44
N LEU A 32 -7.86 8.65 -1.19
CA LEU A 32 -9.03 8.01 -1.80
C LEU A 32 -9.61 6.92 -0.88
N ALA A 33 -10.87 6.54 -1.13
CA ALA A 33 -11.59 5.48 -0.40
C ALA A 33 -11.41 5.60 1.12
N ASN A 34 -11.72 6.75 1.67
CA ASN A 34 -11.53 7.09 3.07
C ASN A 34 -12.26 6.12 4.01
N GLY A 35 -11.54 5.62 5.03
CA GLY A 35 -12.06 4.66 6.00
C GLY A 35 -11.86 3.19 5.61
N PHE A 36 -11.28 2.92 4.45
CA PHE A 36 -10.88 1.58 4.04
C PHE A 36 -9.38 1.36 4.21
N LEU A 37 -9.00 0.09 4.39
CA LEU A 37 -7.61 -0.32 4.45
C LEU A 37 -6.92 -0.03 3.11
N GLN A 38 -5.77 0.61 3.17
CA GLN A 38 -4.88 0.78 2.02
C GLN A 38 -3.64 -0.10 2.17
N ALA A 39 -3.18 -0.67 1.07
CA ALA A 39 -2.03 -1.54 1.05
C ALA A 39 -1.19 -1.34 -0.21
N ASN A 40 0.11 -1.55 -0.08
CA ASN A 40 1.01 -1.73 -1.21
C ASN A 40 1.05 -3.22 -1.58
N LEU A 41 1.21 -3.54 -2.87
CA LEU A 41 1.37 -4.92 -3.32
C LEU A 41 2.84 -5.27 -3.54
N VAL A 42 3.18 -6.50 -3.15
CA VAL A 42 4.39 -7.20 -3.58
C VAL A 42 3.94 -8.52 -4.19
N ILE A 43 4.40 -8.82 -5.41
CA ILE A 43 4.07 -10.04 -6.13
C ILE A 43 5.38 -10.75 -6.41
N LEU A 44 5.47 -12.02 -6.02
CA LEU A 44 6.68 -12.81 -6.07
C LEU A 44 6.37 -14.22 -6.59
N GLU A 45 7.38 -14.89 -7.14
CA GLU A 45 7.34 -16.32 -7.38
C GLU A 45 7.20 -17.10 -6.05
N GLN A 46 6.47 -18.21 -6.05
CA GLN A 46 6.23 -19.07 -4.89
C GLN A 46 7.53 -19.47 -4.16
N SER A 47 8.62 -19.67 -4.90
CA SER A 47 9.93 -19.99 -4.35
C SER A 47 10.45 -18.99 -3.31
N TYR A 48 10.00 -17.73 -3.38
CA TYR A 48 10.35 -16.66 -2.46
C TYR A 48 9.30 -16.40 -1.38
N ALA A 49 8.08 -16.94 -1.55
CA ALA A 49 6.92 -16.56 -0.74
C ALA A 49 7.14 -16.80 0.76
N LEU A 50 7.68 -17.97 1.15
CA LEU A 50 7.90 -18.30 2.55
C LEU A 50 8.95 -17.39 3.21
N ASP A 51 10.03 -17.09 2.51
CA ASP A 51 11.05 -16.19 3.03
C ASP A 51 10.54 -14.76 3.15
N PHE A 52 9.71 -14.31 2.21
CA PHE A 52 9.08 -13.00 2.31
C PHE A 52 8.07 -12.91 3.46
N MET A 53 7.27 -13.95 3.69
CA MET A 53 6.37 -14.01 4.85
C MET A 53 7.15 -13.94 6.17
N ARG A 54 8.26 -14.68 6.29
CA ARG A 54 9.16 -14.61 7.46
C ARG A 54 9.76 -13.22 7.62
N PHE A 55 10.16 -12.59 6.51
CA PHE A 55 10.67 -11.22 6.51
C PHE A 55 9.63 -10.24 7.06
N CYS A 56 8.38 -10.29 6.58
CA CYS A 56 7.29 -9.46 7.09
C CYS A 56 7.02 -9.72 8.58
N GLN A 57 6.96 -10.98 8.98
CA GLN A 57 6.72 -11.38 10.37
C GLN A 57 7.82 -10.91 11.33
N ARG A 58 9.09 -10.90 10.88
CA ARG A 58 10.23 -10.37 11.65
C ARG A 58 10.27 -8.85 11.68
N ASN A 59 9.63 -8.19 10.74
CA ASN A 59 9.61 -6.75 10.54
C ASN A 59 8.18 -6.19 10.45
N PRO A 60 7.32 -6.42 11.45
CA PRO A 60 5.89 -6.12 11.33
C PRO A 60 5.59 -4.63 11.20
N LYS A 61 6.45 -3.74 11.71
CA LYS A 61 6.25 -2.29 11.59
C LYS A 61 6.52 -1.75 10.20
N PRO A 62 7.67 -2.04 9.54
CA PRO A 62 7.92 -1.59 8.17
C PRO A 62 7.18 -2.41 7.10
N CYS A 63 6.77 -3.64 7.41
CA CYS A 63 6.14 -4.57 6.47
C CYS A 63 4.91 -5.23 7.09
N PRO A 64 3.86 -4.46 7.46
CA PRO A 64 2.67 -5.00 8.11
C PRO A 64 1.85 -5.82 7.12
N LEU A 65 2.00 -7.13 7.14
CA LEU A 65 1.32 -8.04 6.24
C LEU A 65 -0.18 -8.14 6.60
N VAL A 66 -1.06 -7.73 5.68
CA VAL A 66 -2.52 -7.69 5.88
C VAL A 66 -3.27 -8.67 4.98
N GLY A 67 -2.63 -9.19 3.93
CA GLY A 67 -3.23 -10.19 3.06
C GLY A 67 -2.19 -10.93 2.23
N VAL A 68 -2.49 -12.20 1.93
CA VAL A 68 -1.68 -13.06 1.05
C VAL A 68 -2.66 -13.84 0.18
N THR A 69 -2.33 -14.00 -1.11
CA THR A 69 -3.11 -14.87 -2.00
C THR A 69 -2.62 -16.33 -1.89
N ASP A 70 -3.48 -17.26 -2.29
CA ASP A 70 -3.00 -18.60 -2.62
C ASP A 70 -2.12 -18.54 -3.87
N THR A 71 -1.20 -19.49 -4.00
CA THR A 71 -0.31 -19.60 -5.15
C THR A 71 -1.13 -19.72 -6.44
N GLY A 72 -0.79 -18.93 -7.44
CA GLY A 72 -1.47 -18.85 -8.74
C GLY A 72 -2.80 -18.09 -8.71
N SER A 73 -3.37 -17.82 -7.53
CA SER A 73 -4.61 -17.09 -7.42
C SER A 73 -4.35 -15.57 -7.40
N PRO A 74 -4.99 -14.78 -8.27
CA PRO A 74 -4.85 -13.31 -8.23
C PRO A 74 -5.86 -12.64 -7.28
N PHE A 75 -6.69 -13.42 -6.58
CA PHE A 75 -7.78 -12.89 -5.78
C PHE A 75 -7.40 -12.74 -4.30
N MET A 76 -7.45 -11.51 -3.78
CA MET A 76 -7.18 -11.20 -2.37
C MET A 76 -8.46 -11.33 -1.52
N ARG A 77 -9.02 -12.54 -1.46
CA ARG A 77 -10.36 -12.82 -0.87
C ARG A 77 -10.47 -12.47 0.62
N THR A 78 -9.38 -12.45 1.34
CA THR A 78 -9.36 -12.08 2.77
C THR A 78 -9.61 -10.59 3.02
N LEU A 79 -9.38 -9.75 2.00
CA LEU A 79 -9.58 -8.29 2.08
C LEU A 79 -10.85 -7.84 1.36
N GLY A 80 -11.39 -8.64 0.44
CA GLY A 80 -12.62 -8.33 -0.28
C GLY A 80 -12.96 -9.39 -1.33
N ALA A 81 -14.26 -9.63 -1.55
CA ALA A 81 -14.73 -10.72 -2.40
C ALA A 81 -14.35 -10.58 -3.88
N ASP A 82 -14.15 -9.34 -4.34
CA ASP A 82 -13.97 -8.98 -5.75
C ASP A 82 -12.59 -8.34 -6.06
N ILE A 83 -11.62 -8.47 -5.14
CA ILE A 83 -10.28 -7.88 -5.32
C ILE A 83 -9.45 -8.78 -6.24
N ASP A 84 -9.20 -8.29 -7.47
CA ASP A 84 -8.26 -8.88 -8.42
C ASP A 84 -6.99 -8.02 -8.46
N ILE A 85 -5.92 -8.54 -7.85
CA ILE A 85 -4.66 -7.79 -7.73
C ILE A 85 -3.88 -7.64 -9.03
N ARG A 86 -4.39 -8.11 -10.17
CA ARG A 86 -3.78 -7.91 -11.49
C ARG A 86 -4.20 -6.58 -12.13
N SER A 87 -5.37 -6.05 -11.73
CA SER A 87 -6.00 -4.87 -12.35
C SER A 87 -6.54 -3.83 -11.37
N ASP A 88 -6.57 -4.13 -10.06
CA ASP A 88 -7.13 -3.25 -9.03
C ASP A 88 -6.12 -2.25 -8.45
N VAL A 89 -4.91 -2.22 -8.99
CA VAL A 89 -3.81 -1.33 -8.59
C VAL A 89 -3.50 -0.38 -9.74
N PRO A 90 -3.36 0.93 -9.48
CA PRO A 90 -3.18 1.91 -10.56
C PRO A 90 -1.89 1.73 -11.37
N SER A 91 -0.86 1.15 -10.76
CA SER A 91 0.44 1.02 -11.41
C SER A 91 1.27 -0.09 -10.77
N TYR A 92 1.97 -0.86 -11.60
CA TYR A 92 2.90 -1.93 -11.21
C TYR A 92 4.29 -1.63 -11.76
N HIS A 93 5.29 -1.69 -10.90
CA HIS A 93 6.69 -1.69 -11.31
C HIS A 93 7.17 -3.13 -11.50
N ILE A 94 7.59 -3.46 -12.71
CA ILE A 94 8.09 -4.77 -13.07
C ILE A 94 9.61 -4.78 -12.90
N TYR A 95 10.10 -5.69 -12.07
CA TYR A 95 11.53 -5.87 -11.86
C TYR A 95 11.99 -7.21 -12.44
N ARG A 96 13.09 -7.22 -13.19
CA ARG A 96 13.77 -8.41 -13.66
C ARG A 96 15.24 -8.37 -13.25
N HIS A 97 15.71 -9.41 -12.58
CA HIS A 97 17.08 -9.49 -12.09
C HIS A 97 17.52 -8.25 -11.26
N GLY A 98 16.60 -7.71 -10.46
CA GLY A 98 16.84 -6.54 -9.62
C GLY A 98 16.82 -5.18 -10.32
N VAL A 99 16.50 -5.14 -11.63
CA VAL A 99 16.42 -3.92 -12.43
C VAL A 99 14.96 -3.64 -12.79
N LEU A 100 14.54 -2.38 -12.73
CA LEU A 100 13.23 -1.94 -13.19
C LEU A 100 13.15 -2.12 -14.72
N ASP A 101 12.28 -3.03 -15.16
CA ASP A 101 12.07 -3.38 -16.57
C ASP A 101 10.95 -2.55 -17.22
N GLY A 102 9.98 -2.12 -16.42
CA GLY A 102 8.88 -1.29 -16.90
C GLY A 102 7.85 -0.95 -15.83
N THR A 103 6.89 -0.13 -16.24
CA THR A 103 5.73 0.24 -15.43
C THR A 103 4.47 0.05 -16.26
N VAL A 104 3.48 -0.68 -15.71
CA VAL A 104 2.23 -1.02 -16.40
C VAL A 104 1.04 -0.81 -15.48
N GLY A 105 -0.16 -0.62 -16.05
CA GLY A 105 -1.42 -0.48 -15.30
C GLY A 105 -2.14 -1.80 -15.07
N ASP A 106 -1.74 -2.88 -15.76
CA ASP A 106 -2.35 -4.20 -15.67
C ASP A 106 -1.28 -5.27 -15.87
N ILE A 107 -1.37 -6.35 -15.11
CA ILE A 107 -0.42 -7.47 -15.17
C ILE A 107 -1.09 -8.81 -15.48
N THR A 108 -2.31 -8.79 -16.04
CA THR A 108 -3.06 -10.01 -16.36
C THR A 108 -2.25 -10.94 -17.27
N ASP A 109 -1.59 -10.40 -18.30
CA ASP A 109 -0.76 -11.19 -19.23
C ASP A 109 0.58 -11.65 -18.63
N LEU A 110 1.00 -11.06 -17.51
CA LEU A 110 2.22 -11.45 -16.79
C LEU A 110 1.96 -12.46 -15.68
N TRP A 111 0.68 -12.62 -15.29
CA TRP A 111 0.31 -13.51 -14.20
C TRP A 111 0.47 -14.98 -14.60
N ASN A 112 1.04 -15.80 -13.70
CA ASN A 112 1.16 -17.22 -13.87
C ASN A 112 0.79 -17.99 -12.59
N ASP A 113 0.76 -19.32 -12.67
CA ASP A 113 0.37 -20.24 -11.59
C ASP A 113 1.39 -20.36 -10.45
N GLN A 114 2.56 -19.74 -10.56
CA GLN A 114 3.59 -19.69 -9.54
C GLN A 114 3.61 -18.38 -8.75
N MET A 115 2.78 -17.41 -9.10
CA MET A 115 2.78 -16.11 -8.43
C MET A 115 2.00 -16.13 -7.12
N VAL A 116 2.53 -15.40 -6.14
CA VAL A 116 1.89 -15.11 -4.84
C VAL A 116 1.88 -13.61 -4.62
N GLY A 117 0.71 -13.07 -4.32
CA GLY A 117 0.52 -11.66 -4.00
C GLY A 117 0.47 -11.41 -2.50
N PHE A 118 1.16 -10.37 -2.05
CA PHE A 118 1.20 -9.92 -0.66
C PHE A 118 0.70 -8.48 -0.58
N ALA A 119 -0.24 -8.21 0.32
CA ALA A 119 -0.69 -6.87 0.64
C ALA A 119 0.00 -6.41 1.93
N LEU A 120 0.75 -5.32 1.84
CA LEU A 120 1.41 -4.67 2.97
C LEU A 120 0.63 -3.41 3.33
N GLY A 121 0.11 -3.34 4.55
CA GLY A 121 -0.65 -2.19 5.03
C GLY A 121 0.13 -0.89 4.91
N CYS A 122 -0.57 0.17 4.56
CA CYS A 122 0.01 1.48 4.33
C CYS A 122 -0.44 2.47 5.40
N SER A 123 0.46 3.36 5.79
CA SER A 123 0.19 4.42 6.76
C SER A 123 -0.92 5.39 6.33
N PHE A 124 -1.35 5.40 5.09
CA PHE A 124 -2.51 6.18 4.63
C PHE A 124 -3.80 5.80 5.36
N THR A 125 -3.91 4.56 5.83
CA THR A 125 -5.07 4.05 6.56
C THR A 125 -5.38 4.89 7.82
N PHE A 126 -4.38 5.35 8.58
CA PHE A 126 -4.61 6.13 9.80
C PHE A 126 -4.72 7.66 9.57
N GLU A 127 -4.26 8.18 8.46
CA GLU A 127 -4.30 9.63 8.16
C GLU A 127 -5.72 10.17 8.22
N HIS A 128 -6.67 9.38 7.73
CA HIS A 128 -8.08 9.73 7.77
C HIS A 128 -8.61 9.93 9.21
N ALA A 129 -8.14 9.13 10.17
CA ALA A 129 -8.51 9.32 11.58
C ALA A 129 -7.93 10.63 12.16
N LEU A 130 -6.73 11.03 11.73
CA LEU A 130 -6.14 12.31 12.10
C LEU A 130 -6.97 13.49 11.55
N ILE A 131 -7.33 13.43 10.26
CA ILE A 131 -8.15 14.47 9.61
C ILE A 131 -9.52 14.61 10.28
N ARG A 132 -10.19 13.49 10.60
CA ARG A 132 -11.45 13.50 11.34
C ARG A 132 -11.33 14.13 12.73
N ALA A 133 -10.19 14.01 13.37
CA ALA A 133 -9.90 14.65 14.66
C ALA A 133 -9.49 16.12 14.53
N GLY A 134 -9.58 16.72 13.33
CA GLY A 134 -9.21 18.11 13.06
C GLY A 134 -7.70 18.37 13.05
N ILE A 135 -6.90 17.32 12.80
CA ILE A 135 -5.45 17.45 12.65
C ILE A 135 -5.13 17.60 11.18
N SER A 136 -4.51 18.72 10.82
CA SER A 136 -4.00 18.96 9.46
C SER A 136 -2.87 17.98 9.15
N VAL A 137 -2.90 17.45 7.93
CA VAL A 137 -1.87 16.57 7.39
C VAL A 137 -1.26 17.28 6.19
N TRP A 138 -0.13 17.92 6.41
CA TRP A 138 0.48 18.90 5.50
C TRP A 138 0.57 18.44 4.04
N HIS A 139 0.99 17.21 3.78
CA HIS A 139 1.14 16.72 2.41
C HIS A 139 -0.22 16.54 1.70
N ILE A 140 -1.28 16.16 2.45
CA ILE A 140 -2.64 16.06 1.90
C ILE A 140 -3.20 17.45 1.60
N ASP A 141 -2.96 18.41 2.50
CA ASP A 141 -3.45 19.78 2.35
C ASP A 141 -2.76 20.52 1.17
N ASN A 142 -1.60 20.02 0.73
CA ASN A 142 -0.81 20.59 -0.37
C ASN A 142 -0.74 19.71 -1.61
N ASP A 143 -1.60 18.68 -1.73
CA ASP A 143 -1.61 17.71 -2.86
C ASP A 143 -0.23 17.10 -3.13
N GLN A 144 0.49 16.73 -2.05
CA GLN A 144 1.81 16.12 -2.12
C GLN A 144 1.76 14.67 -1.65
N THR A 145 2.71 13.88 -2.10
CA THR A 145 2.96 12.55 -1.53
C THR A 145 3.64 12.71 -0.16
N VAL A 146 3.32 11.82 0.78
CA VAL A 146 3.97 11.80 2.09
C VAL A 146 5.50 11.70 1.94
N PRO A 147 6.29 12.55 2.60
CA PRO A 147 7.74 12.44 2.56
C PRO A 147 8.22 11.11 3.14
N MET A 148 9.07 10.41 2.39
CA MET A 148 9.62 9.12 2.78
C MET A 148 11.15 9.19 2.89
N PHE A 149 11.69 8.53 3.90
CA PHE A 149 13.12 8.55 4.19
C PHE A 149 13.65 7.12 4.39
N LYS A 150 14.74 6.83 3.71
CA LYS A 150 15.54 5.64 3.93
C LYS A 150 16.40 5.87 5.18
N THR A 151 16.22 5.05 6.20
CA THR A 151 16.96 5.17 7.47
C THR A 151 18.25 4.34 7.46
N ASN A 152 19.06 4.49 8.51
CA ASN A 152 20.19 3.61 8.80
C ASN A 152 19.80 2.40 9.68
N ILE A 153 18.52 2.27 10.05
CA ILE A 153 18.00 1.13 10.82
C ILE A 153 17.81 -0.04 9.87
N LYS A 154 18.51 -1.14 10.12
CA LYS A 154 18.39 -2.35 9.31
C LYS A 154 17.16 -3.15 9.69
N THR A 155 16.51 -3.74 8.69
CA THR A 155 15.50 -4.79 8.91
C THR A 155 16.17 -6.11 9.30
N ILE A 156 15.40 -6.99 9.95
CA ILE A 156 15.83 -8.37 10.23
C ILE A 156 15.66 -9.17 8.93
N GLU A 157 16.74 -9.70 8.41
CA GLU A 157 16.77 -10.41 7.13
C GLU A 157 16.09 -11.78 7.15
N SER A 158 15.62 -12.23 5.99
CA SER A 158 15.09 -13.56 5.76
C SER A 158 15.31 -13.96 4.30
N GLY A 159 16.07 -15.03 4.05
CA GLY A 159 16.45 -15.43 2.71
C GLY A 159 17.11 -14.26 1.95
N PRO A 160 16.66 -13.92 0.74
CA PRO A 160 17.21 -12.81 -0.03
C PRO A 160 16.70 -11.42 0.43
N PHE A 161 15.75 -11.37 1.34
CA PHE A 161 15.12 -10.11 1.75
C PHE A 161 15.88 -9.45 2.89
N SER A 162 16.37 -8.25 2.63
CA SER A 162 17.06 -7.40 3.60
C SER A 162 17.05 -5.95 3.11
N GLY A 163 17.30 -5.02 4.00
CA GLY A 163 17.46 -3.61 3.64
C GLY A 163 17.32 -2.68 4.83
N PRO A 164 17.48 -1.39 4.63
CA PRO A 164 17.17 -0.39 5.63
C PRO A 164 15.65 -0.18 5.72
N MET A 165 15.19 0.13 6.93
CA MET A 165 13.80 0.55 7.14
C MET A 165 13.55 1.87 6.41
N VAL A 166 12.44 1.94 5.69
CA VAL A 166 11.91 3.19 5.12
C VAL A 166 10.78 3.69 6.02
N VAL A 167 10.78 4.98 6.31
CA VAL A 167 9.77 5.63 7.16
C VAL A 167 9.12 6.77 6.42
N SER A 168 7.85 7.03 6.69
CA SER A 168 7.15 8.23 6.27
C SER A 168 7.12 9.24 7.43
N MET A 169 7.23 10.53 7.11
CA MET A 169 7.23 11.61 8.10
C MET A 169 5.98 12.48 7.96
N ARG A 170 5.46 12.90 9.09
CA ARG A 170 4.39 13.90 9.16
C ARG A 170 4.78 14.98 10.16
N ALA A 171 4.78 16.22 9.70
CA ALA A 171 4.96 17.37 10.58
C ALA A 171 3.67 17.58 11.40
N ILE A 172 3.77 17.48 12.71
CA ILE A 172 2.65 17.63 13.63
C ILE A 172 2.94 18.78 14.60
N PRO A 173 1.99 19.72 14.81
CA PRO A 173 2.12 20.74 15.83
C PRO A 173 2.34 20.13 17.22
N ILE A 174 3.24 20.72 18.03
CA ILE A 174 3.66 20.14 19.31
C ILE A 174 2.50 19.96 20.29
N ASP A 175 1.54 20.87 20.27
CA ASP A 175 0.32 20.85 21.08
C ASP A 175 -0.66 19.72 20.69
N LYS A 176 -0.47 19.08 19.52
CA LYS A 176 -1.30 17.99 19.01
C LYS A 176 -0.66 16.61 19.19
N LEU A 177 0.59 16.52 19.62
CA LEU A 177 1.34 15.27 19.64
C LEU A 177 0.66 14.15 20.45
N ASP A 178 0.12 14.47 21.64
CA ASP A 178 -0.52 13.46 22.49
C ASP A 178 -1.83 12.95 21.87
N MET A 179 -2.59 13.81 21.23
CA MET A 179 -3.77 13.42 20.46
C MET A 179 -3.40 12.51 19.28
N VAL A 180 -2.36 12.86 18.53
CA VAL A 180 -1.87 12.04 17.41
C VAL A 180 -1.41 10.66 17.90
N ARG A 181 -0.67 10.61 19.01
CA ARG A 181 -0.23 9.34 19.61
C ARG A 181 -1.42 8.46 20.01
N ALA A 182 -2.42 9.04 20.67
CA ALA A 182 -3.62 8.31 21.08
C ALA A 182 -4.40 7.76 19.87
N ILE A 183 -4.56 8.56 18.81
CA ILE A 183 -5.23 8.13 17.58
C ILE A 183 -4.41 7.03 16.88
N SER A 184 -3.11 7.24 16.71
CA SER A 184 -2.23 6.28 16.01
C SER A 184 -2.13 4.94 16.74
N ALA A 185 -2.25 4.92 18.06
CA ALA A 185 -2.23 3.70 18.86
C ALA A 185 -3.39 2.73 18.56
N ASN A 186 -4.48 3.23 17.94
CA ASN A 186 -5.58 2.38 17.49
C ASN A 186 -5.28 1.63 16.17
N PHE A 187 -4.15 1.89 15.56
CA PHE A 187 -3.65 1.25 14.33
C PHE A 187 -2.33 0.53 14.64
N PRO A 188 -2.37 -0.57 15.42
CA PRO A 188 -1.17 -1.26 15.89
C PRO A 188 -0.56 -2.12 14.78
N MET A 189 0.24 -1.50 13.94
CA MET A 189 1.06 -2.22 12.95
C MET A 189 2.52 -1.83 13.07
#